data_7bd111f5b9fda80e162c2b3bc05016ee
#
_entry.id   7bd111f5b9fda80e162c2b3bc05016ee
#
_cell.length_a   1.000
_cell.length_b   1.000
_cell.length_c   1.000
_cell.angle_alpha   90.00
_cell.angle_beta   90.00
_cell.angle_gamma   90.00
#
_symmetry.space_group_name_H-M   'P 1'
#
loop_
_entity.id
_entity.type
_entity.pdbx_description
1 polymer ?
#
loop_
_entity_poly.entity_id
_entity_poly.type
_entity_poly.pdbx_seq_one_letter_code
_entity_poly.pdbx_strand_id
1 'polypeptide(L)'
;SIALDTLDQQASEDFMPKALILSDIYYSSKSDEDLYAEVAQLVKLRAIERFIGIGPNLTRQSHLFSSNARFFSSTADFMAQLPSLGLNNEVILLKGAREFHFDQIASMLQDKAHETMLEIDMTAMIRNLSYFKSKLKPNVKIMVMVKAFSYGSGMAEIARLLEFHQVNYLAVAIADEGVALRKAGITLPIVVMNPEEHSFDMMFEHMLEPNIYSKRLLDQFLTCAQRNALSSFPIHIKIDTGMKRLGFETEEELLYLIEKVKRGNVLHIKSVFTHLSSSDNPEEDNFTQLQFHRFEKMAKIIQDNTEHQVMKHVLNSAGIERFPNNQYDMVRLGIGLYGISSTDPNAVENVSTLKTTISQIREVPKGETIGYGRAGVAKTNMRIATLPIGYADGFNRRLSNGIGKVWINSKLAPVVGTVCMDMCMVDISNIEANEGN
;
A
#
# COMPACT_ATOMS: atom_id res chain seq x y z
N SER A 1 -7.18 14.08 -12.79
CA SER A 1 -7.17 13.58 -11.39
C SER A 1 -6.57 12.18 -11.35
N ILE A 2 -6.02 11.77 -10.21
CA ILE A 2 -5.38 10.44 -10.02
C ILE A 2 -6.27 9.31 -10.53
N ALA A 3 -7.57 9.33 -10.20
CA ALA A 3 -8.50 8.30 -10.62
C ALA A 3 -8.62 8.18 -12.15
N LEU A 4 -8.59 9.30 -12.86
CA LEU A 4 -8.62 9.28 -14.34
C LEU A 4 -7.28 8.81 -14.92
N ASP A 5 -6.16 9.11 -14.26
CA ASP A 5 -4.85 8.64 -14.69
C ASP A 5 -4.75 7.11 -14.52
N THR A 6 -5.34 6.57 -13.45
CA THR A 6 -5.47 5.12 -13.24
C THR A 6 -6.35 4.47 -14.31
N LEU A 7 -7.49 5.09 -14.64
CA LEU A 7 -8.36 4.60 -15.72
C LEU A 7 -7.62 4.54 -17.06
N ASP A 8 -6.90 5.61 -17.41
CA ASP A 8 -6.13 5.68 -18.68
C ASP A 8 -5.06 4.59 -18.74
N GLN A 9 -4.38 4.32 -17.64
CA GLN A 9 -3.34 3.28 -17.60
C GLN A 9 -3.94 1.88 -17.77
N GLN A 10 -4.93 1.52 -16.97
CA GLN A 10 -5.55 0.19 -17.05
C GLN A 10 -6.17 -0.07 -18.42
N ALA A 11 -6.87 0.93 -18.98
CA ALA A 11 -7.43 0.79 -20.32
C ALA A 11 -6.35 0.64 -21.41
N SER A 12 -5.18 1.27 -21.24
CA SER A 12 -4.05 1.15 -22.18
C SER A 12 -3.34 -0.20 -22.11
N GLU A 13 -3.22 -0.80 -20.93
CA GLU A 13 -2.60 -2.11 -20.74
C GLU A 13 -3.40 -3.21 -21.45
N ASP A 14 -4.74 -3.12 -21.45
CA ASP A 14 -5.63 -4.14 -22.01
C ASP A 14 -6.27 -3.73 -23.37
N PHE A 15 -5.94 -2.56 -23.90
CA PHE A 15 -6.57 -1.97 -25.10
C PHE A 15 -8.10 -1.89 -25.02
N MET A 16 -8.62 -1.57 -23.84
CA MET A 16 -10.06 -1.59 -23.54
C MET A 16 -10.69 -0.20 -23.62
N PRO A 17 -11.97 -0.07 -24.02
CA PRO A 17 -12.73 1.17 -23.91
C PRO A 17 -12.84 1.65 -22.47
N LYS A 18 -12.99 2.97 -22.29
CA LYS A 18 -13.08 3.61 -20.97
C LYS A 18 -14.51 4.03 -20.67
N ALA A 19 -14.99 3.66 -19.48
CA ALA A 19 -16.25 4.14 -18.94
C ALA A 19 -16.03 4.88 -17.60
N LEU A 20 -16.79 5.93 -17.37
CA LEU A 20 -16.84 6.66 -16.12
C LEU A 20 -18.28 6.70 -15.60
N ILE A 21 -18.49 6.17 -14.41
CA ILE A 21 -19.74 6.33 -13.65
C ILE A 21 -19.44 7.30 -12.50
N LEU A 22 -20.10 8.46 -12.51
CA LEU A 22 -19.86 9.57 -11.59
C LEU A 22 -21.15 9.93 -10.84
N SER A 23 -21.07 10.13 -9.51
CA SER A 23 -22.17 10.72 -8.76
C SER A 23 -22.11 12.25 -8.74
N ASP A 24 -23.12 12.88 -8.16
CA ASP A 24 -23.06 14.30 -7.81
C ASP A 24 -21.78 14.58 -6.99
N ILE A 25 -21.18 15.74 -7.25
CA ILE A 25 -19.98 16.22 -6.57
C ILE A 25 -20.40 17.25 -5.52
N TYR A 26 -20.10 16.98 -4.28
CA TYR A 26 -20.37 17.89 -3.16
C TYR A 26 -19.12 18.68 -2.74
N TYR A 27 -19.34 19.76 -2.01
CA TYR A 27 -18.30 20.61 -1.42
C TYR A 27 -17.38 21.30 -2.46
N SER A 28 -17.93 21.69 -3.62
CA SER A 28 -17.26 22.57 -4.55
C SER A 28 -17.53 24.03 -4.22
N SER A 29 -16.56 24.91 -4.43
CA SER A 29 -16.73 26.37 -4.37
C SER A 29 -17.29 26.96 -5.68
N LYS A 30 -17.45 26.16 -6.73
CA LYS A 30 -17.96 26.55 -8.05
C LYS A 30 -19.46 26.37 -8.13
N SER A 31 -20.08 27.09 -9.07
CA SER A 31 -21.47 26.81 -9.46
C SER A 31 -21.59 25.40 -10.06
N ASP A 32 -22.76 24.77 -9.97
CA ASP A 32 -22.99 23.46 -10.60
C ASP A 32 -22.71 23.50 -12.10
N GLU A 33 -23.08 24.55 -12.81
CA GLU A 33 -22.86 24.72 -14.23
C GLU A 33 -21.36 24.74 -14.58
N ASP A 34 -20.55 25.56 -13.87
CA ASP A 34 -19.10 25.64 -14.07
C ASP A 34 -18.41 24.33 -13.72
N LEU A 35 -18.80 23.71 -12.62
CA LEU A 35 -18.24 22.45 -12.14
C LEU A 35 -18.45 21.33 -13.16
N TYR A 36 -19.69 21.15 -13.64
CA TYR A 36 -19.99 20.07 -14.56
C TYR A 36 -19.58 20.37 -16.01
N ALA A 37 -19.40 21.64 -16.37
CA ALA A 37 -18.73 22.00 -17.63
C ALA A 37 -17.26 21.55 -17.64
N GLU A 38 -16.54 21.73 -16.54
CA GLU A 38 -15.17 21.20 -16.40
C GLU A 38 -15.14 19.67 -16.44
N VAL A 39 -16.08 19.01 -15.77
CA VAL A 39 -16.19 17.54 -15.83
C VAL A 39 -16.42 17.07 -17.26
N ALA A 40 -17.35 17.69 -18.00
CA ALA A 40 -17.61 17.35 -19.39
C ALA A 40 -16.37 17.56 -20.29
N GLN A 41 -15.62 18.63 -20.04
CA GLN A 41 -14.37 18.88 -20.74
C GLN A 41 -13.32 17.81 -20.44
N LEU A 42 -13.19 17.39 -19.19
CA LEU A 42 -12.26 16.32 -18.78
C LEU A 42 -12.66 14.98 -19.41
N VAL A 43 -13.94 14.63 -19.44
CA VAL A 43 -14.46 13.42 -20.09
C VAL A 43 -14.06 13.39 -21.56
N LYS A 44 -14.20 14.51 -22.26
CA LYS A 44 -13.80 14.66 -23.67
C LYS A 44 -12.28 14.58 -23.85
N LEU A 45 -11.50 15.30 -23.01
CA LEU A 45 -10.06 15.37 -23.10
C LEU A 45 -9.40 13.99 -22.87
N ARG A 46 -9.98 13.18 -21.98
CA ARG A 46 -9.48 11.83 -21.64
C ARG A 46 -10.05 10.74 -22.57
N ALA A 47 -10.78 11.12 -23.61
CA ALA A 47 -11.42 10.19 -24.54
C ALA A 47 -12.18 9.07 -23.82
N ILE A 48 -13.05 9.44 -22.87
CA ILE A 48 -13.91 8.50 -22.17
C ILE A 48 -15.10 8.21 -23.08
N GLU A 49 -15.21 6.97 -23.55
CA GLU A 49 -16.20 6.57 -24.55
C GLU A 49 -17.62 6.50 -23.98
N ARG A 50 -17.74 6.14 -22.70
CA ARG A 50 -19.02 6.03 -21.99
C ARG A 50 -19.03 6.83 -20.71
N PHE A 51 -19.97 7.76 -20.61
CA PHE A 51 -20.19 8.54 -19.39
C PHE A 51 -21.58 8.26 -18.82
N ILE A 52 -21.65 7.97 -17.53
CA ILE A 52 -22.89 7.77 -16.79
C ILE A 52 -22.87 8.67 -15.55
N GLY A 53 -23.86 9.56 -15.46
CA GLY A 53 -24.05 10.45 -14.32
C GLY A 53 -25.17 9.94 -13.40
N ILE A 54 -24.95 9.91 -12.09
CA ILE A 54 -25.93 9.50 -11.09
C ILE A 54 -26.10 10.61 -10.06
N GLY A 55 -27.30 11.16 -10.00
CA GLY A 55 -27.68 12.20 -9.07
C GLY A 55 -28.48 13.33 -9.71
N PRO A 56 -29.25 14.07 -8.89
CA PRO A 56 -30.13 15.13 -9.40
C PRO A 56 -29.37 16.32 -9.98
N ASN A 57 -28.18 16.66 -9.47
CA ASN A 57 -27.40 17.79 -9.96
C ASN A 57 -26.78 17.47 -11.33
N LEU A 58 -26.14 16.31 -11.48
CA LEU A 58 -25.63 15.83 -12.76
C LEU A 58 -26.74 15.71 -13.82
N THR A 59 -27.90 15.19 -13.43
CA THR A 59 -29.04 15.03 -14.33
C THR A 59 -29.54 16.39 -14.85
N ARG A 60 -29.57 17.43 -14.02
CA ARG A 60 -29.94 18.81 -14.44
C ARG A 60 -28.95 19.39 -15.45
N GLN A 61 -27.69 19.02 -15.36
CA GLN A 61 -26.62 19.52 -16.23
C GLN A 61 -26.29 18.57 -17.39
N SER A 62 -27.16 17.63 -17.68
CA SER A 62 -26.98 16.63 -18.76
C SER A 62 -26.69 17.22 -20.13
N HIS A 63 -27.20 18.43 -20.41
CA HIS A 63 -26.99 19.17 -21.67
C HIS A 63 -25.52 19.53 -21.93
N LEU A 64 -24.66 19.53 -20.93
CA LEU A 64 -23.22 19.80 -21.05
C LEU A 64 -22.42 18.62 -21.60
N PHE A 65 -22.99 17.42 -21.59
CA PHE A 65 -22.32 16.19 -21.98
C PHE A 65 -22.71 15.72 -23.38
N SER A 66 -21.98 14.74 -23.90
CA SER A 66 -22.27 14.15 -25.22
C SER A 66 -23.62 13.44 -25.26
N SER A 67 -24.20 13.31 -26.45
CA SER A 67 -25.52 12.69 -26.65
C SER A 67 -25.61 11.21 -26.30
N ASN A 68 -24.46 10.51 -26.15
CA ASN A 68 -24.38 9.12 -25.73
C ASN A 68 -24.22 8.97 -24.19
N ALA A 69 -24.09 10.07 -23.44
CA ALA A 69 -24.08 10.03 -22.00
C ALA A 69 -25.46 9.63 -21.45
N ARG A 70 -25.48 8.91 -20.33
CA ARG A 70 -26.71 8.49 -19.64
C ARG A 70 -26.75 9.10 -18.25
N PHE A 71 -27.95 9.44 -17.79
CA PHE A 71 -28.16 10.08 -16.50
C PHE A 71 -29.29 9.40 -15.73
N PHE A 72 -29.07 9.24 -14.41
CA PHE A 72 -30.02 8.63 -13.49
C PHE A 72 -30.15 9.52 -12.25
N SER A 73 -31.37 9.65 -11.73
CA SER A 73 -31.63 10.49 -10.56
C SER A 73 -31.09 9.88 -9.26
N SER A 74 -30.96 8.55 -9.21
CA SER A 74 -30.48 7.82 -8.05
C SER A 74 -29.72 6.56 -8.43
N THR A 75 -28.96 6.01 -7.49
CA THR A 75 -28.30 4.70 -7.63
C THR A 75 -29.33 3.59 -7.85
N ALA A 76 -30.49 3.66 -7.20
CA ALA A 76 -31.56 2.68 -7.39
C ALA A 76 -32.10 2.64 -8.83
N ASP A 77 -32.29 3.83 -9.44
CA ASP A 77 -32.73 3.94 -10.85
C ASP A 77 -31.69 3.38 -11.82
N PHE A 78 -30.41 3.64 -11.55
CA PHE A 78 -29.30 3.08 -12.31
C PHE A 78 -29.26 1.55 -12.19
N MET A 79 -29.32 1.02 -10.98
CA MET A 79 -29.29 -0.42 -10.70
C MET A 79 -30.42 -1.17 -11.40
N ALA A 80 -31.63 -0.61 -11.41
CA ALA A 80 -32.79 -1.19 -12.10
C ALA A 80 -32.57 -1.33 -13.61
N GLN A 81 -31.78 -0.43 -14.23
CA GLN A 81 -31.51 -0.42 -15.66
C GLN A 81 -30.15 -1.04 -16.04
N LEU A 82 -29.30 -1.36 -15.06
CA LEU A 82 -27.94 -1.88 -15.26
C LEU A 82 -27.87 -3.05 -16.27
N PRO A 83 -28.73 -4.08 -16.21
CA PRO A 83 -28.68 -5.17 -17.18
C PRO A 83 -28.88 -4.75 -18.63
N SER A 84 -29.58 -3.65 -18.88
CA SER A 84 -29.88 -3.12 -20.22
C SER A 84 -28.78 -2.20 -20.76
N LEU A 85 -27.84 -1.76 -19.93
CA LEU A 85 -26.79 -0.82 -20.33
C LEU A 85 -25.64 -1.49 -21.08
N GLY A 86 -25.52 -2.82 -21.00
CA GLY A 86 -24.50 -3.59 -21.73
C GLY A 86 -23.07 -3.12 -21.39
N LEU A 87 -22.78 -2.98 -20.11
CA LEU A 87 -21.44 -2.61 -19.60
C LEU A 87 -20.53 -3.84 -19.61
N ASN A 88 -19.99 -4.18 -20.78
CA ASN A 88 -19.14 -5.34 -20.99
C ASN A 88 -17.88 -4.95 -21.75
N ASN A 89 -16.75 -5.61 -21.45
CA ASN A 89 -15.48 -5.43 -22.12
C ASN A 89 -14.98 -3.96 -22.13
N GLU A 90 -15.12 -3.27 -21.01
CA GLU A 90 -14.65 -1.90 -20.82
C GLU A 90 -14.08 -1.72 -19.41
N VAL A 91 -13.07 -0.86 -19.27
CA VAL A 91 -12.55 -0.48 -17.96
C VAL A 91 -13.43 0.61 -17.38
N ILE A 92 -14.04 0.34 -16.23
CA ILE A 92 -15.04 1.21 -15.60
C ILE A 92 -14.46 1.88 -14.36
N LEU A 93 -14.37 3.21 -14.36
CA LEU A 93 -14.09 4.00 -13.16
C LEU A 93 -15.40 4.35 -12.45
N LEU A 94 -15.53 3.92 -11.22
CA LEU A 94 -16.60 4.31 -10.30
C LEU A 94 -16.11 5.43 -9.38
N LYS A 95 -16.74 6.60 -9.42
CA LYS A 95 -16.41 7.72 -8.54
C LYS A 95 -17.69 8.37 -8.02
N GLY A 96 -17.99 8.15 -6.75
CA GLY A 96 -19.20 8.65 -6.13
C GLY A 96 -19.00 9.16 -4.71
N ALA A 97 -19.85 10.10 -4.27
CA ALA A 97 -19.99 10.47 -2.88
C ALA A 97 -20.61 9.29 -2.09
N ARG A 98 -20.27 9.17 -0.81
CA ARG A 98 -20.69 8.04 0.07
C ARG A 98 -22.20 7.81 0.07
N GLU A 99 -22.99 8.87 -0.03
CA GLU A 99 -24.46 8.82 -0.04
C GLU A 99 -25.05 8.07 -1.23
N PHE A 100 -24.28 7.92 -2.32
CA PHE A 100 -24.71 7.19 -3.51
C PHE A 100 -24.40 5.69 -3.48
N HIS A 101 -23.78 5.17 -2.41
CA HIS A 101 -23.54 3.73 -2.22
C HIS A 101 -22.98 3.00 -3.46
N PHE A 102 -21.93 3.56 -4.06
CA PHE A 102 -21.29 3.01 -5.26
C PHE A 102 -20.61 1.64 -5.04
N ASP A 103 -20.42 1.24 -3.79
CA ASP A 103 -20.06 -0.12 -3.37
C ASP A 103 -21.06 -1.18 -3.89
N GLN A 104 -22.36 -0.85 -3.93
CA GLN A 104 -23.39 -1.72 -4.49
C GLN A 104 -23.23 -1.86 -6.02
N ILE A 105 -22.93 -0.76 -6.72
CA ILE A 105 -22.65 -0.79 -8.15
C ILE A 105 -21.42 -1.63 -8.45
N ALA A 106 -20.33 -1.40 -7.70
CA ALA A 106 -19.09 -2.15 -7.84
C ALA A 106 -19.32 -3.66 -7.68
N SER A 107 -20.07 -4.06 -6.66
CA SER A 107 -20.42 -5.47 -6.40
C SER A 107 -21.19 -6.14 -7.55
N MET A 108 -22.01 -5.37 -8.28
CA MET A 108 -22.80 -5.91 -9.42
C MET A 108 -22.02 -5.93 -10.73
N LEU A 109 -21.05 -5.02 -10.90
CA LEU A 109 -20.25 -4.91 -12.13
C LEU A 109 -19.01 -5.79 -12.10
N GLN A 110 -18.60 -6.27 -10.93
CA GLN A 110 -17.46 -7.18 -10.82
C GLN A 110 -17.81 -8.52 -11.48
N ASP A 111 -17.03 -8.91 -12.50
CA ASP A 111 -16.92 -10.31 -12.91
C ASP A 111 -16.39 -11.08 -11.71
N LYS A 112 -17.25 -11.79 -11.01
CA LYS A 112 -16.90 -12.57 -9.83
C LYS A 112 -16.11 -13.82 -10.24
N ALA A 113 -14.86 -13.64 -10.63
CA ALA A 113 -13.93 -14.75 -10.81
C ALA A 113 -13.58 -15.39 -9.45
N HIS A 114 -13.53 -14.57 -8.36
CA HIS A 114 -13.32 -15.03 -7.00
C HIS A 114 -14.18 -14.23 -6.01
N GLU A 115 -14.80 -14.95 -5.07
CA GLU A 115 -15.61 -14.35 -4.00
C GLU A 115 -14.77 -13.87 -2.81
N THR A 116 -13.49 -14.28 -2.75
CA THR A 116 -12.53 -13.82 -1.74
C THR A 116 -11.75 -12.63 -2.26
N MET A 117 -11.80 -11.51 -1.56
CA MET A 117 -11.17 -10.25 -1.97
C MET A 117 -10.50 -9.54 -0.80
N LEU A 118 -9.40 -8.84 -1.09
CA LEU A 118 -8.76 -7.92 -0.17
C LEU A 118 -9.15 -6.49 -0.55
N GLU A 119 -9.97 -5.85 0.25
CA GLU A 119 -10.34 -4.44 0.07
C GLU A 119 -9.31 -3.54 0.74
N ILE A 120 -8.89 -2.47 0.03
CA ILE A 120 -7.94 -1.47 0.52
C ILE A 120 -8.65 -0.12 0.65
N ASP A 121 -8.80 0.39 1.87
CA ASP A 121 -9.33 1.73 2.13
C ASP A 121 -8.23 2.78 1.98
N MET A 122 -8.15 3.37 0.79
CA MET A 122 -7.18 4.44 0.51
C MET A 122 -7.47 5.72 1.30
N THR A 123 -8.70 5.94 1.75
CA THR A 123 -9.05 7.10 2.60
C THR A 123 -8.50 6.91 4.02
N ALA A 124 -8.61 5.70 4.57
CA ALA A 124 -7.97 5.35 5.83
C ALA A 124 -6.45 5.51 5.75
N MET A 125 -5.84 5.07 4.63
CA MET A 125 -4.41 5.25 4.39
C MET A 125 -3.99 6.73 4.39
N ILE A 126 -4.77 7.62 3.76
CA ILE A 126 -4.52 9.07 3.77
C ILE A 126 -4.64 9.63 5.20
N ARG A 127 -5.62 9.20 5.99
CA ARG A 127 -5.76 9.62 7.39
C ARG A 127 -4.57 9.16 8.23
N ASN A 128 -4.10 7.93 8.02
CA ASN A 128 -2.88 7.42 8.65
C ASN A 128 -1.65 8.24 8.25
N LEU A 129 -1.47 8.53 6.96
CA LEU A 129 -0.40 9.39 6.49
C LEU A 129 -0.43 10.77 7.16
N SER A 130 -1.63 11.37 7.26
CA SER A 130 -1.83 12.67 7.89
C SER A 130 -1.51 12.63 9.38
N TYR A 131 -1.89 11.56 10.08
CA TYR A 131 -1.52 11.33 11.47
C TYR A 131 0.00 11.31 11.66
N PHE A 132 0.74 10.53 10.87
CA PHE A 132 2.20 10.49 10.96
C PHE A 132 2.84 11.82 10.56
N LYS A 133 2.34 12.50 9.53
CA LYS A 133 2.81 13.85 9.14
C LYS A 133 2.62 14.87 10.27
N SER A 134 1.53 14.80 11.04
CA SER A 134 1.28 15.71 12.17
C SER A 134 2.28 15.56 13.32
N LYS A 135 3.00 14.42 13.39
CA LYS A 135 4.06 14.19 14.38
C LYS A 135 5.42 14.76 13.97
N LEU A 136 5.57 15.17 12.70
CA LEU A 136 6.84 15.63 12.19
C LEU A 136 7.08 17.10 12.51
N LYS A 137 8.34 17.41 12.82
CA LYS A 137 8.82 18.80 12.92
C LYS A 137 8.81 19.45 11.51
N PRO A 138 8.73 20.79 11.44
CA PRO A 138 8.88 21.47 10.16
C PRO A 138 10.16 21.04 9.42
N ASN A 139 10.06 20.90 8.10
CA ASN A 139 11.13 20.49 7.18
C ASN A 139 11.64 19.04 7.30
N VAL A 140 11.13 18.24 8.23
CA VAL A 140 11.44 16.80 8.27
C VAL A 140 10.74 16.10 7.09
N LYS A 141 11.54 15.43 6.26
CA LYS A 141 11.06 14.68 5.10
C LYS A 141 10.44 13.36 5.52
N ILE A 142 9.57 12.83 4.67
CA ILE A 142 8.99 11.51 4.86
C ILE A 142 9.31 10.60 3.67
N MET A 143 9.89 9.45 3.96
CA MET A 143 10.07 8.33 3.05
C MET A 143 9.02 7.28 3.39
N VAL A 144 8.29 6.77 2.40
CA VAL A 144 7.27 5.74 2.60
C VAL A 144 7.72 4.42 2.01
N MET A 145 7.54 3.34 2.78
CA MET A 145 7.88 1.98 2.35
C MET A 145 6.72 1.39 1.54
N VAL A 146 6.95 1.15 0.25
CA VAL A 146 5.99 0.54 -0.68
C VAL A 146 6.47 -0.83 -1.21
N LYS A 147 7.41 -1.45 -0.49
CA LYS A 147 7.98 -2.76 -0.78
C LYS A 147 6.96 -3.89 -0.64
N ALA A 148 7.24 -5.04 -1.27
CA ALA A 148 6.40 -6.23 -1.26
C ALA A 148 4.94 -5.89 -1.68
N PHE A 149 4.78 -5.26 -2.86
CA PHE A 149 3.48 -4.83 -3.37
C PHE A 149 2.74 -3.91 -2.37
N SER A 150 3.46 -2.97 -1.74
CA SER A 150 2.90 -2.13 -0.67
C SER A 150 2.27 -2.97 0.45
N TYR A 151 3.04 -3.94 0.96
CA TYR A 151 2.58 -4.91 1.96
C TYR A 151 1.36 -5.74 1.49
N GLY A 152 1.27 -6.03 0.19
CA GLY A 152 0.17 -6.78 -0.40
C GLY A 152 -1.05 -5.95 -0.79
N SER A 153 -0.98 -4.62 -0.63
CA SER A 153 -2.13 -3.71 -0.85
C SER A 153 -2.22 -3.11 -2.26
N GLY A 154 -1.34 -3.51 -3.19
CA GLY A 154 -1.23 -2.89 -4.52
C GLY A 154 -0.12 -1.84 -4.59
N MET A 155 0.55 -1.67 -5.72
CA MET A 155 1.78 -0.87 -5.77
C MET A 155 1.60 0.48 -6.45
N ALA A 156 1.09 0.50 -7.68
CA ALA A 156 1.03 1.72 -8.50
C ALA A 156 0.02 2.74 -7.95
N GLU A 157 -1.16 2.29 -7.56
CA GLU A 157 -2.24 3.12 -7.02
C GLU A 157 -1.81 3.81 -5.72
N ILE A 158 -1.19 3.04 -4.81
CA ILE A 158 -0.68 3.57 -3.54
C ILE A 158 0.46 4.55 -3.78
N ALA A 159 1.39 4.24 -4.68
CA ALA A 159 2.50 5.14 -4.98
C ALA A 159 2.02 6.48 -5.57
N ARG A 160 1.04 6.47 -6.48
CA ARG A 160 0.41 7.68 -7.01
C ARG A 160 -0.31 8.49 -5.93
N LEU A 161 -1.03 7.80 -5.03
CA LEU A 161 -1.67 8.44 -3.89
C LEU A 161 -0.64 9.17 -3.01
N LEU A 162 0.47 8.50 -2.71
CA LEU A 162 1.55 9.05 -1.90
C LEU A 162 2.24 10.23 -2.60
N GLU A 163 2.49 10.15 -3.89
CA GLU A 163 3.05 11.23 -4.71
C GLU A 163 2.11 12.45 -4.72
N PHE A 164 0.81 12.24 -4.93
CA PHE A 164 -0.19 13.31 -4.86
C PHE A 164 -0.22 13.98 -3.48
N HIS A 165 -0.08 13.19 -2.41
CA HIS A 165 0.00 13.71 -1.04
C HIS A 165 1.40 14.19 -0.66
N GLN A 166 2.31 14.40 -1.65
CA GLN A 166 3.60 15.05 -1.47
C GLN A 166 4.49 14.40 -0.40
N VAL A 167 4.61 13.06 -0.44
CA VAL A 167 5.70 12.40 0.27
C VAL A 167 7.02 12.69 -0.45
N ASN A 168 8.16 12.63 0.23
CA ASN A 168 9.43 13.05 -0.34
C ASN A 168 10.19 11.92 -1.03
N TYR A 169 10.00 10.68 -0.58
CA TYR A 169 10.67 9.49 -1.06
C TYR A 169 9.75 8.28 -1.01
N LEU A 170 9.96 7.35 -1.93
CA LEU A 170 9.48 5.97 -1.81
C LEU A 170 10.66 5.04 -1.57
N ALA A 171 10.40 3.89 -0.92
CA ALA A 171 11.40 2.86 -0.75
C ALA A 171 10.81 1.48 -1.06
N VAL A 172 11.53 0.74 -1.89
CA VAL A 172 11.20 -0.61 -2.36
C VAL A 172 12.23 -1.63 -1.85
N ALA A 173 11.92 -2.92 -1.92
CA ALA A 173 12.86 -3.96 -1.52
C ALA A 173 13.93 -4.20 -2.57
N ILE A 174 13.53 -4.36 -3.83
CA ILE A 174 14.37 -4.74 -4.99
C ILE A 174 14.15 -3.77 -6.16
N ALA A 175 15.05 -3.80 -7.12
CA ALA A 175 15.01 -2.90 -8.27
C ALA A 175 13.77 -3.09 -9.16
N ASP A 176 13.28 -4.32 -9.34
CA ASP A 176 12.10 -4.62 -10.16
C ASP A 176 10.86 -3.87 -9.69
N GLU A 177 10.65 -3.77 -8.38
CA GLU A 177 9.56 -2.97 -7.80
C GLU A 177 9.70 -1.49 -8.17
N GLY A 178 10.94 -0.96 -8.11
CA GLY A 178 11.24 0.43 -8.50
C GLY A 178 10.97 0.69 -9.99
N VAL A 179 11.36 -0.25 -10.86
CA VAL A 179 11.10 -0.17 -12.31
C VAL A 179 9.61 -0.21 -12.60
N ALA A 180 8.86 -1.09 -11.92
CA ALA A 180 7.40 -1.13 -12.07
C ALA A 180 6.76 0.21 -11.69
N LEU A 181 7.23 0.86 -10.61
CA LEU A 181 6.78 2.20 -10.23
C LEU A 181 7.13 3.26 -11.27
N ARG A 182 8.34 3.23 -11.85
CA ARG A 182 8.72 4.15 -12.94
C ARG A 182 7.85 3.96 -14.18
N LYS A 183 7.58 2.71 -14.59
CA LYS A 183 6.65 2.39 -15.69
C LYS A 183 5.23 2.87 -15.40
N ALA A 184 4.82 2.87 -14.13
CA ALA A 184 3.54 3.44 -13.68
C ALA A 184 3.54 4.99 -13.64
N GLY A 185 4.62 5.67 -14.04
CA GLY A 185 4.73 7.12 -14.13
C GLY A 185 5.12 7.83 -12.83
N ILE A 186 5.57 7.10 -11.80
CA ILE A 186 6.03 7.71 -10.53
C ILE A 186 7.34 8.44 -10.75
N THR A 187 7.40 9.72 -10.34
CA THR A 187 8.55 10.60 -10.50
C THR A 187 9.36 10.82 -9.21
N LEU A 188 8.78 10.52 -8.05
CA LEU A 188 9.47 10.64 -6.75
C LEU A 188 10.80 9.89 -6.73
N PRO A 189 11.80 10.34 -5.96
CA PRO A 189 12.99 9.55 -5.66
C PRO A 189 12.60 8.19 -5.05
N ILE A 190 13.20 7.11 -5.56
CA ILE A 190 12.94 5.74 -5.11
C ILE A 190 14.23 5.12 -4.60
N VAL A 191 14.23 4.68 -3.35
CA VAL A 191 15.37 4.00 -2.72
C VAL A 191 15.16 2.49 -2.79
N VAL A 192 16.14 1.77 -3.34
CA VAL A 192 16.19 0.30 -3.36
C VAL A 192 16.93 -0.20 -2.13
N MET A 193 16.23 -0.91 -1.24
CA MET A 193 16.77 -1.33 0.06
C MET A 193 17.75 -2.50 -0.04
N ASN A 194 17.60 -3.35 -1.05
CA ASN A 194 18.49 -4.49 -1.28
C ASN A 194 18.87 -4.56 -2.78
N PRO A 195 19.76 -3.66 -3.26
CA PRO A 195 20.22 -3.69 -4.63
C PRO A 195 21.08 -4.94 -4.88
N GLU A 196 20.90 -5.53 -6.06
CA GLU A 196 21.62 -6.72 -6.52
C GLU A 196 22.45 -6.39 -7.75
N GLU A 197 23.63 -7.01 -7.88
CA GLU A 197 24.60 -6.68 -8.92
C GLU A 197 24.01 -6.71 -10.35
N HIS A 198 23.20 -7.71 -10.66
CA HIS A 198 22.57 -7.86 -11.97
C HIS A 198 21.52 -6.78 -12.28
N SER A 199 21.09 -5.99 -11.31
CA SER A 199 20.10 -4.93 -11.47
C SER A 199 20.69 -3.51 -11.56
N PHE A 200 22.01 -3.34 -11.46
CA PHE A 200 22.60 -2.00 -11.38
C PHE A 200 22.38 -1.17 -12.65
N ASP A 201 22.58 -1.76 -13.85
CA ASP A 201 22.35 -1.04 -15.10
C ASP A 201 20.90 -0.56 -15.21
N MET A 202 19.92 -1.40 -14.82
CA MET A 202 18.51 -1.06 -14.76
C MET A 202 18.23 0.03 -13.72
N MET A 203 18.91 0.02 -12.56
CA MET A 203 18.79 1.09 -11.56
C MET A 203 19.29 2.43 -12.10
N PHE A 204 20.37 2.44 -12.90
CA PHE A 204 20.85 3.66 -13.54
C PHE A 204 19.85 4.20 -14.57
N GLU A 205 19.35 3.32 -15.45
CA GLU A 205 18.37 3.67 -16.48
C GLU A 205 17.10 4.31 -15.88
N HIS A 206 16.64 3.77 -14.76
CA HIS A 206 15.41 4.22 -14.10
C HIS A 206 15.63 5.17 -12.93
N MET A 207 16.84 5.68 -12.73
CA MET A 207 17.18 6.60 -11.64
C MET A 207 16.70 6.08 -10.27
N LEU A 208 17.03 4.83 -9.94
CA LEU A 208 16.74 4.20 -8.66
C LEU A 208 17.95 4.31 -7.73
N GLU A 209 17.76 4.86 -6.55
CA GLU A 209 18.84 5.18 -5.62
C GLU A 209 19.17 3.97 -4.72
N PRO A 210 20.43 3.43 -4.75
CA PRO A 210 20.76 2.24 -3.97
C PRO A 210 21.03 2.52 -2.51
N ASN A 211 20.64 1.58 -1.66
CA ASN A 211 21.14 1.43 -0.32
C ASN A 211 22.46 0.66 -0.33
N ILE A 212 23.57 1.30 0.05
CA ILE A 212 24.90 0.70 0.13
C ILE A 212 25.19 0.30 1.59
N TYR A 213 25.44 -0.98 1.82
CA TYR A 213 25.57 -1.55 3.16
C TYR A 213 26.81 -2.43 3.39
N SER A 214 27.69 -2.56 2.38
CA SER A 214 28.92 -3.34 2.53
C SER A 214 30.01 -2.89 1.54
N LYS A 215 31.29 -3.16 1.87
CA LYS A 215 32.43 -2.88 0.99
C LYS A 215 32.25 -3.54 -0.37
N ARG A 216 31.86 -4.82 -0.40
CA ARG A 216 31.64 -5.58 -1.64
C ARG A 216 30.61 -4.89 -2.57
N LEU A 217 29.45 -4.54 -2.00
CA LEU A 217 28.38 -3.88 -2.77
C LEU A 217 28.85 -2.52 -3.30
N LEU A 218 29.58 -1.75 -2.48
CA LEU A 218 30.14 -0.46 -2.89
C LEU A 218 31.08 -0.62 -4.08
N ASP A 219 32.05 -1.56 -4.00
CA ASP A 219 33.05 -1.75 -5.05
C ASP A 219 32.41 -2.20 -6.37
N GLN A 220 31.44 -3.12 -6.30
CA GLN A 220 30.68 -3.58 -7.46
C GLN A 220 29.86 -2.45 -8.09
N PHE A 221 29.13 -1.69 -7.27
CA PHE A 221 28.30 -0.58 -7.74
C PHE A 221 29.15 0.55 -8.32
N LEU A 222 30.26 0.91 -7.68
CA LEU A 222 31.21 1.92 -8.15
C LEU A 222 31.80 1.52 -9.52
N THR A 223 32.24 0.27 -9.67
CA THR A 223 32.79 -0.26 -10.93
C THR A 223 31.76 -0.16 -12.06
N CYS A 224 30.52 -0.54 -11.77
CA CYS A 224 29.43 -0.46 -12.74
C CYS A 224 29.09 0.99 -13.10
N ALA A 225 29.04 1.89 -12.10
CA ALA A 225 28.80 3.32 -12.31
C ALA A 225 29.89 3.98 -13.18
N GLN A 226 31.16 3.63 -12.97
CA GLN A 226 32.29 4.11 -13.79
C GLN A 226 32.18 3.62 -15.23
N ARG A 227 31.84 2.33 -15.43
CA ARG A 227 31.63 1.75 -16.78
C ARG A 227 30.53 2.47 -17.54
N ASN A 228 29.47 2.89 -16.84
CA ASN A 228 28.34 3.63 -17.42
C ASN A 228 28.60 5.14 -17.52
N ALA A 229 29.82 5.64 -17.24
CA ALA A 229 30.21 7.04 -17.27
C ALA A 229 29.26 7.98 -16.49
N LEU A 230 28.75 7.52 -15.36
CA LEU A 230 27.84 8.29 -14.51
C LEU A 230 28.59 9.42 -13.81
N SER A 231 27.85 10.43 -13.42
CA SER A 231 28.36 11.56 -12.65
C SER A 231 27.43 11.86 -11.48
N SER A 232 28.00 11.89 -10.26
CA SER A 232 27.28 12.28 -9.04
C SER A 232 26.00 11.48 -8.77
N PHE A 233 26.00 10.15 -9.06
CA PHE A 233 24.84 9.30 -8.83
C PHE A 233 24.56 9.16 -7.34
N PRO A 234 23.31 9.39 -6.88
CA PRO A 234 22.96 9.39 -5.46
C PRO A 234 23.00 7.98 -4.85
N ILE A 235 23.61 7.86 -3.68
CA ILE A 235 23.63 6.64 -2.87
C ILE A 235 23.23 6.92 -1.43
N HIS A 236 22.65 5.92 -0.76
CA HIS A 236 22.26 5.96 0.64
C HIS A 236 23.11 4.98 1.45
N ILE A 237 23.77 5.46 2.49
CA ILE A 237 24.68 4.63 3.28
C ILE A 237 23.96 4.08 4.50
N LYS A 238 23.97 2.76 4.63
CA LYS A 238 23.39 2.10 5.79
C LYS A 238 24.46 1.77 6.84
N ILE A 239 24.18 2.19 8.09
CA ILE A 239 24.97 1.86 9.27
C ILE A 239 24.22 0.80 10.08
N ASP A 240 24.92 -0.22 10.55
CA ASP A 240 24.39 -1.14 11.55
C ASP A 240 24.79 -0.66 12.95
N THR A 241 23.81 -0.25 13.72
CA THR A 241 23.98 0.24 15.08
C THR A 241 23.63 -0.81 16.14
N GLY A 242 23.34 -2.05 15.70
CA GLY A 242 23.05 -3.15 16.60
C GLY A 242 21.92 -4.08 16.16
N MET A 243 21.28 -3.85 14.99
CA MET A 243 20.28 -4.76 14.45
C MET A 243 20.89 -6.06 13.88
N LYS A 244 22.18 -6.02 13.49
CA LYS A 244 22.94 -7.17 12.96
C LYS A 244 22.31 -7.81 11.71
N ARG A 245 21.80 -6.96 10.82
CA ARG A 245 21.20 -7.41 9.56
C ARG A 245 22.00 -6.97 8.35
N LEU A 246 22.18 -5.68 8.14
CA LEU A 246 22.94 -5.06 7.04
C LEU A 246 23.46 -3.70 7.51
N GLY A 247 24.63 -3.29 7.05
CA GLY A 247 25.20 -1.97 7.29
C GLY A 247 26.67 -2.00 7.65
N PHE A 248 27.34 -0.87 7.53
CA PHE A 248 28.70 -0.67 8.00
C PHE A 248 28.69 -0.56 9.53
N GLU A 249 29.64 -1.21 10.21
CA GLU A 249 29.70 -1.25 11.68
C GLU A 249 30.90 -0.53 12.28
N THR A 250 31.97 -0.36 11.49
CA THR A 250 33.24 0.18 12.01
C THR A 250 33.63 1.49 11.32
N GLU A 251 34.41 2.30 12.02
CA GLU A 251 34.99 3.52 11.47
C GLU A 251 35.91 3.22 10.27
N GLU A 252 36.69 2.15 10.33
CA GLU A 252 37.54 1.73 9.22
C GLU A 252 36.74 1.44 7.95
N GLU A 253 35.60 0.79 8.06
CA GLU A 253 34.72 0.54 6.93
C GLU A 253 34.13 1.82 6.33
N LEU A 254 33.79 2.81 7.17
CA LEU A 254 33.30 4.11 6.70
C LEU A 254 34.41 4.90 6.03
N LEU A 255 35.63 4.93 6.56
CA LEU A 255 36.76 5.60 5.94
C LEU A 255 37.08 4.97 4.57
N TYR A 256 37.04 3.63 4.48
CA TYR A 256 37.17 2.94 3.19
C TYR A 256 36.10 3.40 2.19
N LEU A 257 34.83 3.44 2.60
CA LEU A 257 33.72 3.90 1.76
C LEU A 257 33.95 5.33 1.28
N ILE A 258 34.31 6.24 2.18
CA ILE A 258 34.53 7.65 1.90
C ILE A 258 35.68 7.82 0.86
N GLU A 259 36.80 7.12 1.08
CA GLU A 259 37.94 7.14 0.16
C GLU A 259 37.52 6.68 -1.25
N LYS A 260 36.81 5.57 -1.32
CA LYS A 260 36.33 5.00 -2.60
C LYS A 260 35.38 5.94 -3.33
N VAL A 261 34.43 6.56 -2.64
CA VAL A 261 33.48 7.51 -3.23
C VAL A 261 34.23 8.75 -3.74
N LYS A 262 35.14 9.32 -2.94
CA LYS A 262 35.95 10.49 -3.35
C LYS A 262 36.82 10.18 -4.58
N ARG A 263 37.54 9.08 -4.57
CA ARG A 263 38.39 8.67 -5.68
C ARG A 263 37.61 8.35 -6.96
N GLY A 264 36.47 7.72 -6.80
CA GLY A 264 35.61 7.32 -7.93
C GLY A 264 34.98 8.51 -8.64
N ASN A 265 34.63 9.56 -7.90
CA ASN A 265 34.00 10.79 -8.36
C ASN A 265 32.76 10.62 -9.25
N VAL A 266 32.07 9.48 -9.12
CA VAL A 266 30.84 9.16 -9.87
C VAL A 266 29.63 8.96 -8.95
N LEU A 267 29.86 8.84 -7.63
CA LEU A 267 28.81 8.64 -6.62
C LEU A 267 28.72 9.84 -5.68
N HIS A 268 27.49 10.11 -5.21
CA HIS A 268 27.19 11.18 -4.27
C HIS A 268 26.47 10.60 -3.04
N ILE A 269 27.03 10.74 -1.83
CA ILE A 269 26.41 10.30 -0.59
C ILE A 269 25.26 11.23 -0.26
N LYS A 270 24.03 10.83 -0.58
CA LYS A 270 22.83 11.62 -0.37
C LYS A 270 22.29 11.52 1.03
N SER A 271 22.36 10.35 1.64
CA SER A 271 21.95 10.15 3.03
C SER A 271 22.72 9.06 3.74
N VAL A 272 22.65 9.09 5.07
CA VAL A 272 23.10 8.06 5.97
C VAL A 272 21.98 7.66 6.91
N PHE A 273 21.81 6.36 7.15
CA PHE A 273 20.73 5.87 7.99
C PHE A 273 21.05 4.58 8.72
N THR A 274 20.28 4.33 9.76
CA THR A 274 20.23 3.04 10.47
C THR A 274 18.81 2.55 10.65
N HIS A 275 18.62 1.38 11.22
CA HIS A 275 17.31 0.84 11.57
C HIS A 275 17.25 0.42 13.01
N LEU A 276 16.26 0.94 13.74
CA LEU A 276 16.03 0.59 15.14
C LEU A 276 15.46 -0.82 15.23
N SER A 277 15.99 -1.60 16.15
CA SER A 277 15.58 -3.01 16.34
C SER A 277 14.37 -3.19 17.24
N SER A 278 14.18 -2.31 18.21
CA SER A 278 13.16 -2.46 19.24
C SER A 278 12.46 -1.13 19.59
N SER A 279 12.28 -0.27 18.58
CA SER A 279 11.64 1.03 18.79
C SER A 279 10.17 0.96 19.22
N ASP A 280 9.53 -0.19 19.10
CA ASP A 280 8.17 -0.51 19.51
C ASP A 280 8.07 -1.03 20.95
N ASN A 281 9.19 -1.42 21.59
CA ASN A 281 9.21 -1.96 22.94
C ASN A 281 9.81 -0.96 23.95
N PRO A 282 9.01 -0.41 24.90
CA PRO A 282 9.53 0.49 25.94
C PRO A 282 10.62 -0.10 26.84
N GLU A 283 10.61 -1.41 27.07
CA GLU A 283 11.60 -2.06 27.90
C GLU A 283 13.02 -2.02 27.29
N GLU A 284 13.10 -1.86 25.98
CA GLU A 284 14.34 -1.79 25.19
C GLU A 284 14.78 -0.34 24.86
N ASP A 285 14.23 0.67 25.52
CA ASP A 285 14.56 2.07 25.26
C ASP A 285 16.04 2.38 25.48
N ASN A 286 16.67 1.78 26.47
CA ASN A 286 18.10 1.94 26.70
C ASN A 286 18.94 1.47 25.49
N PHE A 287 18.55 0.37 24.87
CA PHE A 287 19.21 -0.11 23.66
C PHE A 287 18.91 0.80 22.45
N THR A 288 17.71 1.29 22.34
CA THR A 288 17.34 2.27 21.30
C THR A 288 18.16 3.57 21.43
N GLN A 289 18.37 4.08 22.64
CA GLN A 289 19.25 5.23 22.91
C GLN A 289 20.71 4.94 22.54
N LEU A 290 21.21 3.73 22.84
CA LEU A 290 22.53 3.29 22.41
C LEU A 290 22.65 3.26 20.87
N GLN A 291 21.58 2.84 20.14
CA GLN A 291 21.56 2.87 18.68
C GLN A 291 21.64 4.31 18.15
N PHE A 292 20.93 5.27 18.75
CA PHE A 292 21.06 6.70 18.39
C PHE A 292 22.49 7.20 18.61
N HIS A 293 23.08 6.95 19.76
CA HIS A 293 24.44 7.39 20.05
C HIS A 293 25.47 6.82 19.04
N ARG A 294 25.38 5.51 18.75
CA ARG A 294 26.24 4.87 17.74
C ARG A 294 26.03 5.48 16.37
N PHE A 295 24.78 5.73 15.99
CA PHE A 295 24.45 6.36 14.72
C PHE A 295 25.05 7.76 14.59
N GLU A 296 24.92 8.59 15.60
CA GLU A 296 25.44 9.97 15.58
C GLU A 296 26.96 9.99 15.42
N LYS A 297 27.67 9.11 16.15
CA LYS A 297 29.11 8.95 16.01
C LYS A 297 29.51 8.61 14.58
N MET A 298 28.87 7.61 13.99
CA MET A 298 29.18 7.12 12.65
C MET A 298 28.76 8.12 11.55
N ALA A 299 27.60 8.74 11.71
CA ALA A 299 27.11 9.78 10.77
C ALA A 299 28.00 11.02 10.78
N LYS A 300 28.58 11.37 11.96
CA LYS A 300 29.53 12.46 12.05
C LYS A 300 30.80 12.17 11.25
N ILE A 301 31.34 10.96 11.27
CA ILE A 301 32.52 10.58 10.47
C ILE A 301 32.24 10.83 8.98
N ILE A 302 31.05 10.44 8.47
CA ILE A 302 30.68 10.69 7.07
C ILE A 302 30.57 12.20 6.82
N GLN A 303 29.88 12.95 7.70
CA GLN A 303 29.67 14.38 7.52
C GLN A 303 30.98 15.18 7.54
N ASP A 304 31.89 14.86 8.45
CA ASP A 304 33.19 15.55 8.55
C ASP A 304 34.08 15.30 7.32
N ASN A 305 33.78 14.26 6.56
CA ASN A 305 34.52 13.89 5.35
C ASN A 305 33.77 14.18 4.04
N THR A 306 32.64 14.86 4.08
CA THR A 306 31.87 15.29 2.89
C THR A 306 31.72 16.80 2.88
N GLU A 307 31.78 17.42 1.69
CA GLU A 307 31.66 18.88 1.53
C GLU A 307 30.22 19.39 1.57
N HIS A 308 29.26 18.51 1.34
CA HIS A 308 27.82 18.81 1.37
C HIS A 308 27.16 18.21 2.60
N GLN A 309 25.96 18.70 2.91
CA GLN A 309 25.16 18.17 4.00
C GLN A 309 24.58 16.80 3.60
N VAL A 310 24.87 15.76 4.39
CA VAL A 310 24.34 14.41 4.22
C VAL A 310 23.08 14.26 5.07
N MET A 311 21.96 13.92 4.44
CA MET A 311 20.69 13.69 5.16
C MET A 311 20.81 12.51 6.12
N LYS A 312 20.26 12.66 7.33
CA LYS A 312 20.20 11.62 8.37
C LYS A 312 18.79 11.11 8.55
N HIS A 313 18.61 9.78 8.66
CA HIS A 313 17.31 9.22 8.98
C HIS A 313 17.41 7.89 9.77
N VAL A 314 16.63 7.80 10.83
CA VAL A 314 16.69 6.67 11.76
C VAL A 314 15.32 6.05 12.02
N LEU A 315 14.29 6.89 12.23
CA LEU A 315 13.00 6.46 12.73
C LEU A 315 12.20 5.65 11.71
N ASN A 316 11.67 4.50 12.15
CA ASN A 316 10.60 3.74 11.52
C ASN A 316 9.23 4.19 12.07
N SER A 317 8.13 3.51 11.75
CA SER A 317 6.78 3.91 12.20
C SER A 317 6.68 4.08 13.71
N ALA A 318 7.10 3.09 14.51
CA ALA A 318 7.10 3.16 15.96
C ALA A 318 8.02 4.28 16.48
N GLY A 319 9.19 4.43 15.86
CA GLY A 319 10.13 5.49 16.22
C GLY A 319 9.58 6.89 16.03
N ILE A 320 8.77 7.13 14.97
CA ILE A 320 8.11 8.43 14.73
C ILE A 320 7.20 8.79 15.91
N GLU A 321 6.46 7.83 16.44
CA GLU A 321 5.56 8.04 17.57
C GLU A 321 6.30 8.24 18.89
N ARG A 322 7.35 7.43 19.15
CA ARG A 322 7.99 7.35 20.45
C ARG A 322 9.19 8.27 20.65
N PHE A 323 9.90 8.64 19.58
CA PHE A 323 11.15 9.41 19.67
C PHE A 323 11.09 10.72 18.86
N PRO A 324 10.19 11.66 19.17
CA PRO A 324 9.96 12.87 18.39
C PRO A 324 11.16 13.80 18.31
N ASN A 325 12.14 13.63 19.21
CA ASN A 325 13.37 14.43 19.23
C ASN A 325 14.46 13.91 18.26
N ASN A 326 14.33 12.66 17.77
CA ASN A 326 15.34 12.00 16.94
C ASN A 326 14.90 11.86 15.47
N GLN A 327 14.08 12.80 14.96
CA GLN A 327 13.56 12.75 13.58
C GLN A 327 14.63 13.00 12.52
N TYR A 328 15.68 13.74 12.89
CA TYR A 328 16.73 14.21 11.96
C TYR A 328 16.15 14.88 10.72
N ASP A 329 16.69 14.58 9.52
CA ASP A 329 16.25 15.22 8.27
C ASP A 329 15.08 14.49 7.59
N MET A 330 14.89 13.19 7.92
CA MET A 330 13.86 12.36 7.30
C MET A 330 13.44 11.21 8.22
N VAL A 331 12.19 10.77 8.08
CA VAL A 331 11.66 9.56 8.74
C VAL A 331 11.20 8.53 7.70
N ARG A 332 11.09 7.26 8.12
CA ARG A 332 10.66 6.17 7.24
C ARG A 332 9.36 5.55 7.75
N LEU A 333 8.26 5.94 7.14
CA LEU A 333 6.94 5.39 7.42
C LEU A 333 6.77 4.04 6.70
N GLY A 334 6.53 3.01 7.46
CA GLY A 334 6.25 1.65 6.96
C GLY A 334 4.87 1.18 7.41
N ILE A 335 4.84 0.19 8.29
CA ILE A 335 3.62 -0.53 8.69
C ILE A 335 2.54 0.38 9.30
N GLY A 336 2.92 1.53 9.87
CA GLY A 336 1.98 2.51 10.40
C GLY A 336 1.04 3.09 9.35
N LEU A 337 1.51 3.26 8.09
CA LEU A 337 0.66 3.69 6.99
C LEU A 337 -0.49 2.71 6.74
N TYR A 338 -0.21 1.42 6.91
CA TYR A 338 -1.13 0.31 6.64
C TYR A 338 -2.06 -0.02 7.84
N GLY A 339 -2.06 0.83 8.87
CA GLY A 339 -3.00 0.75 9.98
C GLY A 339 -2.51 -0.05 11.20
N ILE A 340 -1.19 -0.21 11.36
CA ILE A 340 -0.62 -0.89 12.52
C ILE A 340 0.26 0.08 13.31
N SER A 341 -0.19 0.46 14.51
CA SER A 341 0.59 1.20 15.50
C SER A 341 0.90 0.30 16.70
N SER A 342 2.14 0.36 17.16
CA SER A 342 2.60 -0.34 18.36
C SER A 342 2.41 0.49 19.64
N THR A 343 2.12 1.79 19.51
CA THR A 343 1.97 2.72 20.62
C THR A 343 0.51 2.97 20.98
N ASP A 344 -0.31 3.25 20.00
CA ASP A 344 -1.76 3.46 20.14
C ASP A 344 -2.49 2.85 18.94
N PRO A 345 -3.04 1.64 19.07
CA PRO A 345 -3.79 0.99 18.00
C PRO A 345 -5.00 1.78 17.51
N ASN A 346 -5.53 2.71 18.31
CA ASN A 346 -6.68 3.53 17.93
C ASN A 346 -6.28 4.82 17.19
N ALA A 347 -5.00 5.15 17.14
CA ALA A 347 -4.49 6.35 16.46
C ALA A 347 -4.43 6.18 14.94
N VAL A 348 -4.48 4.96 14.44
CA VAL A 348 -4.46 4.60 13.02
C VAL A 348 -5.68 3.78 12.65
N GLU A 349 -6.13 3.91 11.41
CA GLU A 349 -7.28 3.18 10.90
C GLU A 349 -6.83 1.92 10.14
N ASN A 350 -7.64 0.87 10.23
CA ASN A 350 -7.41 -0.34 9.44
C ASN A 350 -7.57 -0.03 7.94
N VAL A 351 -6.56 -0.38 7.16
CA VAL A 351 -6.50 -0.11 5.71
C VAL A 351 -6.99 -1.31 4.91
N SER A 352 -6.73 -2.53 5.39
CA SER A 352 -6.97 -3.75 4.63
C SER A 352 -8.06 -4.59 5.27
N THR A 353 -9.08 -4.98 4.50
CA THR A 353 -10.15 -5.88 4.95
C THR A 353 -10.26 -7.07 4.01
N LEU A 354 -9.99 -8.27 4.52
CA LEU A 354 -10.16 -9.50 3.78
C LEU A 354 -11.63 -9.97 3.92
N LYS A 355 -12.31 -10.13 2.80
CA LYS A 355 -13.71 -10.55 2.71
C LYS A 355 -13.83 -11.83 1.89
N THR A 356 -14.81 -12.66 2.27
CA THR A 356 -15.19 -13.88 1.55
C THR A 356 -16.67 -14.15 1.76
N THR A 357 -17.23 -15.11 1.05
CA THR A 357 -18.65 -15.47 1.15
C THR A 357 -18.82 -16.84 1.83
N ILE A 358 -20.04 -17.20 2.17
CA ILE A 358 -20.39 -18.53 2.67
C ILE A 358 -20.74 -19.43 1.48
N SER A 359 -19.90 -20.40 1.16
CA SER A 359 -20.15 -21.35 0.07
C SER A 359 -21.21 -22.38 0.40
N GLN A 360 -21.24 -22.86 1.65
CA GLN A 360 -22.21 -23.85 2.08
C GLN A 360 -22.44 -23.80 3.59
N ILE A 361 -23.67 -24.13 4.01
CA ILE A 361 -24.05 -24.31 5.42
C ILE A 361 -24.48 -25.74 5.65
N ARG A 362 -24.01 -26.35 6.74
CA ARG A 362 -24.37 -27.72 7.16
C ARG A 362 -24.75 -27.77 8.63
N GLU A 363 -25.79 -28.56 8.91
CA GLU A 363 -26.10 -29.02 10.28
C GLU A 363 -25.22 -30.24 10.60
N VAL A 364 -24.51 -30.18 11.71
CA VAL A 364 -23.59 -31.24 12.16
C VAL A 364 -24.03 -31.72 13.53
N PRO A 365 -24.52 -32.96 13.63
CA PRO A 365 -24.98 -33.54 14.90
C PRO A 365 -23.87 -33.65 15.94
N LYS A 366 -24.24 -33.57 17.22
CA LYS A 366 -23.32 -33.79 18.34
C LYS A 366 -22.53 -35.08 18.19
N GLY A 367 -21.22 -35.03 18.35
CA GLY A 367 -20.31 -36.16 18.28
C GLY A 367 -19.70 -36.38 16.89
N GLU A 368 -20.24 -35.77 15.84
CA GLU A 368 -19.64 -35.85 14.51
C GLU A 368 -18.37 -34.99 14.41
N THR A 369 -17.53 -35.33 13.43
CA THR A 369 -16.21 -34.69 13.25
C THR A 369 -16.17 -33.83 12.00
N ILE A 370 -15.35 -32.77 12.04
CA ILE A 370 -15.28 -31.72 11.02
C ILE A 370 -13.82 -31.56 10.55
N GLY A 371 -13.61 -31.60 9.23
CA GLY A 371 -12.37 -31.30 8.56
C GLY A 371 -11.30 -32.39 8.64
N TYR A 372 -10.13 -32.04 8.10
CA TYR A 372 -9.00 -32.98 8.01
C TYR A 372 -8.55 -33.49 9.38
N GLY A 373 -8.15 -34.77 9.41
CA GLY A 373 -7.68 -35.42 10.62
C GLY A 373 -8.79 -35.57 11.67
N ARG A 374 -10.07 -35.27 11.32
CA ARG A 374 -11.20 -35.27 12.26
C ARG A 374 -10.94 -34.35 13.45
N ALA A 375 -10.21 -33.25 13.21
CA ALA A 375 -9.67 -32.37 14.25
C ALA A 375 -10.76 -31.51 14.92
N GLY A 376 -11.85 -31.20 14.22
CA GLY A 376 -13.03 -30.58 14.79
C GLY A 376 -14.01 -31.68 15.30
N VAL A 377 -14.60 -31.43 16.46
CA VAL A 377 -15.66 -32.33 17.02
C VAL A 377 -16.84 -31.47 17.43
N ALA A 378 -18.01 -31.80 16.94
CA ALA A 378 -19.26 -31.14 17.32
C ALA A 378 -19.62 -31.47 18.78
N LYS A 379 -19.44 -30.52 19.69
CA LYS A 379 -19.75 -30.70 21.12
C LYS A 379 -21.24 -30.66 21.41
N THR A 380 -22.01 -30.03 20.56
CA THR A 380 -23.48 -29.94 20.53
C THR A 380 -23.93 -30.14 19.09
N ASN A 381 -25.20 -30.08 18.78
CA ASN A 381 -25.64 -29.91 17.40
C ASN A 381 -25.14 -28.53 16.94
N MET A 382 -24.36 -28.50 15.89
CA MET A 382 -23.68 -27.30 15.38
C MET A 382 -24.17 -26.96 13.98
N ARG A 383 -24.16 -25.68 13.68
CA ARG A 383 -24.37 -25.14 12.33
C ARG A 383 -23.02 -24.60 11.82
N ILE A 384 -22.51 -25.20 10.76
CA ILE A 384 -21.16 -24.93 10.23
C ILE A 384 -21.27 -24.27 8.86
N ALA A 385 -20.58 -23.15 8.68
CA ALA A 385 -20.39 -22.51 7.38
C ALA A 385 -19.01 -22.87 6.80
N THR A 386 -18.97 -23.21 5.52
CA THR A 386 -17.73 -23.36 4.75
C THR A 386 -17.44 -22.08 4.00
N LEU A 387 -16.23 -21.58 4.13
CA LEU A 387 -15.72 -20.36 3.49
C LEU A 387 -14.65 -20.72 2.46
N PRO A 388 -14.67 -20.16 1.23
CA PRO A 388 -13.69 -20.43 0.17
C PRO A 388 -12.41 -19.60 0.39
N ILE A 389 -11.76 -19.82 1.53
CA ILE A 389 -10.47 -19.25 1.88
C ILE A 389 -9.66 -20.23 2.72
N GLY A 390 -8.40 -20.43 2.37
CA GLY A 390 -7.50 -21.34 3.05
C GLY A 390 -6.07 -20.84 3.13
N TYR A 391 -5.14 -21.76 3.46
CA TYR A 391 -3.75 -21.37 3.64
C TYR A 391 -3.03 -21.02 2.32
N ALA A 392 -3.52 -21.43 1.17
CA ALA A 392 -3.01 -20.99 -0.13
C ALA A 392 -3.29 -19.50 -0.38
N ASP A 393 -4.36 -18.96 0.22
CA ASP A 393 -4.74 -17.54 0.15
C ASP A 393 -4.09 -16.72 1.28
N GLY A 394 -3.24 -17.33 2.10
CA GLY A 394 -2.60 -16.68 3.25
C GLY A 394 -3.39 -16.81 4.57
N PHE A 395 -4.55 -17.46 4.60
CA PHE A 395 -5.28 -17.73 5.85
C PHE A 395 -4.59 -18.87 6.62
N ASN A 396 -3.67 -18.51 7.49
CA ASN A 396 -2.69 -19.40 8.08
C ASN A 396 -3.30 -20.61 8.78
N ARG A 397 -2.73 -21.80 8.54
CA ARG A 397 -3.20 -23.06 9.14
C ARG A 397 -3.16 -23.08 10.68
N ARG A 398 -2.32 -22.22 11.30
CA ARG A 398 -2.30 -22.02 12.77
C ARG A 398 -3.60 -21.41 13.31
N LEU A 399 -4.44 -20.85 12.46
CA LEU A 399 -5.77 -20.32 12.82
C LEU A 399 -6.81 -21.41 13.01
N SER A 400 -6.46 -22.71 12.86
CA SER A 400 -7.31 -23.86 13.07
C SER A 400 -7.83 -23.98 14.51
N ASN A 401 -8.88 -24.77 14.71
CA ASN A 401 -9.39 -25.22 16.00
C ASN A 401 -9.73 -24.10 16.99
N GLY A 402 -10.45 -23.07 16.52
CA GLY A 402 -10.95 -21.98 17.36
C GLY A 402 -9.98 -20.81 17.60
N ILE A 403 -8.73 -20.89 17.12
CA ILE A 403 -7.77 -19.79 17.22
C ILE A 403 -8.20 -18.64 16.30
N GLY A 404 -8.43 -18.95 15.01
CA GLY A 404 -8.96 -17.98 14.05
C GLY A 404 -10.45 -17.74 14.26
N LYS A 405 -10.86 -16.52 13.95
CA LYS A 405 -12.28 -16.12 13.98
C LYS A 405 -12.54 -15.20 12.79
N VAL A 406 -13.76 -15.26 12.27
CA VAL A 406 -14.23 -14.36 11.23
C VAL A 406 -15.48 -13.62 11.70
N TRP A 407 -15.69 -12.42 11.16
CA TRP A 407 -16.91 -11.66 11.40
C TRP A 407 -18.00 -12.08 10.42
N ILE A 408 -19.17 -12.47 10.90
CA ILE A 408 -20.37 -12.74 10.11
C ILE A 408 -21.52 -11.99 10.79
N ASN A 409 -22.18 -11.06 10.08
CA ASN A 409 -23.29 -10.27 10.61
C ASN A 409 -22.98 -9.65 12.00
N SER A 410 -21.80 -9.02 12.12
CA SER A 410 -21.31 -8.36 13.35
C SER A 410 -21.08 -9.30 14.54
N LYS A 411 -20.99 -10.62 14.31
CA LYS A 411 -20.66 -11.60 15.33
C LYS A 411 -19.40 -12.39 14.94
N LEU A 412 -18.61 -12.80 15.93
CA LEU A 412 -17.40 -13.60 15.72
C LEU A 412 -17.75 -15.09 15.62
N ALA A 413 -17.42 -15.71 14.49
CA ALA A 413 -17.52 -17.13 14.21
C ALA A 413 -16.13 -17.77 14.31
N PRO A 414 -15.87 -18.70 15.25
CA PRO A 414 -14.58 -19.37 15.37
C PRO A 414 -14.38 -20.41 14.27
N VAL A 415 -13.14 -20.60 13.85
CA VAL A 415 -12.74 -21.68 12.92
C VAL A 415 -12.90 -23.04 13.62
N VAL A 416 -13.53 -24.00 12.96
CA VAL A 416 -13.71 -25.37 13.44
C VAL A 416 -12.90 -26.33 12.57
N GLY A 417 -12.17 -27.23 13.23
CA GLY A 417 -11.29 -28.16 12.54
C GLY A 417 -10.07 -27.48 11.94
N THR A 418 -9.40 -28.17 11.02
CA THR A 418 -8.16 -27.70 10.38
C THR A 418 -8.47 -26.83 9.18
N VAL A 419 -7.82 -25.68 9.06
CA VAL A 419 -7.85 -24.84 7.84
C VAL A 419 -7.28 -25.66 6.67
N CYS A 420 -8.04 -25.76 5.58
CA CYS A 420 -7.68 -26.49 4.37
C CYS A 420 -6.82 -25.60 3.43
N MET A 421 -6.49 -26.12 2.26
CA MET A 421 -5.68 -25.38 1.28
C MET A 421 -6.41 -24.13 0.77
N ASP A 422 -7.67 -24.28 0.42
CA ASP A 422 -8.53 -23.30 -0.25
C ASP A 422 -9.86 -23.03 0.47
N MET A 423 -10.08 -23.67 1.63
CA MET A 423 -11.32 -23.55 2.42
C MET A 423 -11.05 -23.60 3.92
N CYS A 424 -11.99 -23.05 4.70
CA CYS A 424 -12.08 -23.30 6.14
C CYS A 424 -13.54 -23.40 6.57
N MET A 425 -13.78 -23.99 7.73
CA MET A 425 -15.09 -24.13 8.35
C MET A 425 -15.16 -23.29 9.60
N VAL A 426 -16.32 -22.65 9.82
CA VAL A 426 -16.55 -21.81 10.99
C VAL A 426 -17.89 -22.17 11.66
N ASP A 427 -17.94 -22.03 12.97
CA ASP A 427 -19.14 -22.25 13.77
C ASP A 427 -20.07 -21.02 13.71
N ILE A 428 -21.25 -21.24 13.11
CA ILE A 428 -22.32 -20.23 13.02
C ILE A 428 -23.56 -20.60 13.79
N SER A 429 -23.45 -21.51 14.78
CA SER A 429 -24.61 -22.01 15.54
C SER A 429 -25.45 -20.92 16.17
N ASN A 430 -24.85 -19.78 16.53
CA ASN A 430 -25.51 -18.63 17.14
C ASN A 430 -25.58 -17.42 16.20
N ILE A 431 -25.39 -17.63 14.90
CA ILE A 431 -25.34 -16.56 13.89
C ILE A 431 -26.35 -16.86 12.80
N GLU A 432 -27.27 -15.95 12.58
CA GLU A 432 -28.12 -15.96 11.40
C GLU A 432 -27.31 -15.61 10.17
N ALA A 433 -27.16 -16.55 9.25
CA ALA A 433 -26.50 -16.39 7.99
C ALA A 433 -27.03 -17.37 6.95
N ASN A 434 -26.88 -17.01 5.69
CA ASN A 434 -27.27 -17.81 4.54
C ASN A 434 -26.07 -18.03 3.61
N GLU A 435 -26.16 -19.03 2.76
CA GLU A 435 -25.20 -19.22 1.66
C GLU A 435 -25.20 -17.97 0.77
N GLY A 436 -24.01 -17.53 0.37
CA GLY A 436 -23.80 -16.29 -0.39
C GLY A 436 -23.66 -15.02 0.44
N ASN A 437 -23.85 -15.08 1.79
CA ASN A 437 -23.56 -13.92 2.65
C ASN A 437 -22.07 -13.69 2.78
#